data_a8d6e88c5b0ed93d132935f57948f7d3
#
_entry.id   a8d6e88c5b0ed93d132935f57948f7d3
#
_cell.length_a   1.000
_cell.length_b   1.000
_cell.length_c   1.000
_cell.angle_alpha   90.00
_cell.angle_beta   90.00
_cell.angle_gamma   90.00
#
_symmetry.space_group_name_H-M   'P 1'
#
loop_
_entity.id
_entity.type
_entity.pdbx_description
1 polymer ?
#
loop_
_entity_poly.entity_id
_entity_poly.type
_entity_poly.pdbx_seq_one_letter_code
_entity_poly.pdbx_strand_id
1 'polypeptide(L)'
;MIVTGQGDRLTAFAFLKECLDSDASLSKGTEQILKKLEQENYTWLVCQRDEQICGVLLYDENFRIALLMVHPHYRNKGAGTALLKGLIEKAEQMHVSRISVQGYGDLVSWFEKKGFDILEKTEGDIPFAAMEYLCGRSFLGKSVTVIVDRPYGSLDQRSDGEMTCSCGYVQQSVTMEDCDDIEARIVGVYEPRETFTGTVIGIIYHQEDSNLHLIVAPPTWTINKEEIITQIGMVEQYYHTRMILCGE
;
A
#
# COMPACT_ATOMS: atom_id res chain seq x y z
N MET A 1 -24.79 0.81 -11.81
CA MET A 1 -23.56 1.48 -11.31
C MET A 1 -22.87 0.54 -10.35
N ILE A 2 -21.55 0.43 -10.39
CA ILE A 2 -20.77 -0.41 -9.44
C ILE A 2 -20.45 0.47 -8.25
N VAL A 3 -20.80 0.01 -7.04
CA VAL A 3 -20.52 0.69 -5.77
C VAL A 3 -19.69 -0.25 -4.91
N THR A 4 -18.60 0.25 -4.33
CA THR A 4 -17.79 -0.50 -3.36
C THR A 4 -17.93 0.13 -1.99
N GLY A 5 -17.94 -0.70 -0.94
CA GLY A 5 -18.04 -0.25 0.44
C GLY A 5 -17.64 -1.36 1.41
N GLN A 6 -17.54 -0.99 2.69
CA GLN A 6 -17.31 -1.96 3.73
C GLN A 6 -18.56 -2.85 3.87
N GLY A 7 -18.38 -4.17 3.75
CA GLY A 7 -19.45 -5.14 3.89
C GLY A 7 -19.54 -5.70 5.31
N ASP A 8 -20.73 -6.12 5.72
CA ASP A 8 -20.86 -6.96 6.88
C ASP A 8 -20.42 -8.40 6.59
N ARG A 9 -19.83 -9.04 7.58
CA ARG A 9 -19.24 -10.38 7.47
C ARG A 9 -20.24 -11.44 7.04
N LEU A 10 -21.47 -11.38 7.54
CA LEU A 10 -22.48 -12.42 7.30
C LEU A 10 -22.93 -12.40 5.83
N THR A 11 -23.23 -11.22 5.32
CA THR A 11 -23.66 -11.03 3.92
C THR A 11 -22.57 -11.40 2.93
N ALA A 12 -21.31 -10.98 3.21
CA ALA A 12 -20.17 -11.33 2.36
C ALA A 12 -19.87 -12.84 2.39
N PHE A 13 -20.03 -13.48 3.55
CA PHE A 13 -19.83 -14.93 3.70
C PHE A 13 -20.90 -15.74 2.97
N ALA A 14 -22.17 -15.32 3.04
CA ALA A 14 -23.25 -15.94 2.27
C ALA A 14 -22.99 -15.87 0.77
N PHE A 15 -22.52 -14.72 0.27
CA PHE A 15 -22.11 -14.55 -1.12
C PHE A 15 -20.95 -15.47 -1.53
N LEU A 16 -19.93 -15.62 -0.69
CA LEU A 16 -18.83 -16.55 -0.95
C LEU A 16 -19.33 -17.98 -1.09
N LYS A 17 -20.18 -18.41 -0.19
CA LYS A 17 -20.77 -19.76 -0.24
C LYS A 17 -21.55 -19.99 -1.53
N GLU A 18 -22.37 -19.02 -1.95
CA GLU A 18 -23.10 -19.08 -3.23
C GLU A 18 -22.15 -19.20 -4.43
N CYS A 19 -21.07 -18.39 -4.46
CA CYS A 19 -20.07 -18.45 -5.53
C CYS A 19 -19.36 -19.81 -5.60
N LEU A 20 -19.04 -20.38 -4.47
CA LEU A 20 -18.34 -21.67 -4.37
C LEU A 20 -19.25 -22.85 -4.72
N ASP A 21 -20.52 -22.79 -4.33
CA ASP A 21 -21.52 -23.79 -4.71
C ASP A 21 -21.85 -23.74 -6.22
N SER A 22 -21.71 -22.56 -6.84
CA SER A 22 -21.96 -22.35 -8.28
C SER A 22 -20.80 -22.71 -9.20
N ASP A 23 -19.58 -22.90 -8.67
CA ASP A 23 -18.37 -23.19 -9.44
C ASP A 23 -17.73 -24.51 -8.98
N ALA A 24 -18.06 -25.60 -9.68
CA ALA A 24 -17.60 -26.95 -9.35
C ALA A 24 -16.05 -27.09 -9.38
N SER A 25 -15.33 -26.19 -10.04
CA SER A 25 -13.86 -26.17 -10.07
C SER A 25 -13.26 -25.71 -8.73
N LEU A 26 -14.02 -24.96 -7.94
CA LEU A 26 -13.61 -24.40 -6.65
C LEU A 26 -14.01 -25.28 -5.45
N SER A 27 -14.85 -26.29 -5.65
CA SER A 27 -15.47 -27.07 -4.56
C SER A 27 -14.50 -27.90 -3.70
N LYS A 28 -13.32 -28.24 -4.24
CA LYS A 28 -12.30 -28.97 -3.48
C LYS A 28 -11.44 -27.98 -2.66
N GLY A 29 -11.64 -27.97 -1.36
CA GLY A 29 -10.91 -27.09 -0.43
C GLY A 29 -11.73 -25.90 0.10
N THR A 30 -12.91 -25.69 -0.43
CA THR A 30 -13.83 -24.59 -0.06
C THR A 30 -14.11 -24.53 1.43
N GLU A 31 -14.44 -25.65 2.07
CA GLU A 31 -14.72 -25.69 3.52
C GLU A 31 -13.49 -25.29 4.36
N GLN A 32 -12.29 -25.67 3.92
CA GLN A 32 -11.06 -25.30 4.62
C GLN A 32 -10.78 -23.80 4.49
N ILE A 33 -10.99 -23.25 3.29
CA ILE A 33 -10.85 -21.80 3.04
C ILE A 33 -11.87 -21.02 3.88
N LEU A 34 -13.13 -21.43 3.86
CA LEU A 34 -14.17 -20.78 4.65
C LEU A 34 -13.89 -20.84 6.15
N LYS A 35 -13.45 -22.01 6.69
CA LYS A 35 -13.05 -22.14 8.09
C LYS A 35 -11.88 -21.24 8.46
N LYS A 36 -10.88 -21.12 7.57
CA LYS A 36 -9.74 -20.19 7.78
C LYS A 36 -10.21 -18.74 7.82
N LEU A 37 -11.08 -18.34 6.88
CA LEU A 37 -11.64 -17.00 6.82
C LEU A 37 -12.56 -16.68 8.01
N GLU A 38 -13.15 -17.70 8.65
CA GLU A 38 -13.94 -17.55 9.88
C GLU A 38 -13.08 -17.25 11.11
N GLN A 39 -11.85 -17.76 11.15
CA GLN A 39 -10.97 -17.69 12.32
C GLN A 39 -10.10 -16.43 12.35
N GLU A 40 -9.87 -15.78 11.21
CA GLU A 40 -8.99 -14.62 11.09
C GLU A 40 -9.80 -13.31 11.02
N ASN A 41 -9.22 -12.23 11.57
CA ASN A 41 -9.82 -10.90 11.49
C ASN A 41 -9.51 -10.26 10.12
N TYR A 42 -10.45 -10.42 9.19
CA TYR A 42 -10.38 -9.74 7.89
C TYR A 42 -11.34 -8.57 7.83
N THR A 43 -10.93 -7.52 7.14
CA THR A 43 -11.82 -6.47 6.66
C THR A 43 -12.39 -6.86 5.31
N TRP A 44 -13.69 -6.65 5.12
CA TRP A 44 -14.44 -7.03 3.95
C TRP A 44 -14.84 -5.81 3.13
N LEU A 45 -14.44 -5.79 1.86
CA LEU A 45 -15.01 -4.89 0.87
C LEU A 45 -16.00 -5.65 0.00
N VAL A 46 -17.16 -5.06 -0.23
CA VAL A 46 -18.18 -5.60 -1.13
C VAL A 46 -18.37 -4.70 -2.34
N CYS A 47 -18.59 -5.33 -3.48
CA CYS A 47 -18.96 -4.66 -4.71
C CYS A 47 -20.41 -4.99 -5.02
N GLN A 48 -21.22 -3.95 -5.19
CA GLN A 48 -22.66 -4.10 -5.50
C GLN A 48 -22.98 -3.51 -6.87
N ARG A 49 -23.88 -4.18 -7.56
CA ARG A 49 -24.49 -3.70 -8.79
C ARG A 49 -25.99 -3.98 -8.74
N ASP A 50 -26.80 -2.93 -8.92
CA ASP A 50 -28.27 -3.05 -8.93
C ASP A 50 -28.78 -3.74 -7.64
N GLU A 51 -28.24 -3.32 -6.49
CA GLU A 51 -28.51 -3.83 -5.13
C GLU A 51 -28.04 -5.27 -4.85
N GLN A 52 -27.43 -5.94 -5.82
CA GLN A 52 -26.89 -7.29 -5.64
C GLN A 52 -25.38 -7.27 -5.44
N ILE A 53 -24.88 -8.07 -4.50
CA ILE A 53 -23.44 -8.28 -4.34
C ILE A 53 -22.93 -9.03 -5.57
N CYS A 54 -21.94 -8.44 -6.24
CA CYS A 54 -21.31 -9.03 -7.42
C CYS A 54 -19.86 -9.44 -7.19
N GLY A 55 -19.27 -9.04 -6.07
CA GLY A 55 -17.91 -9.42 -5.68
C GLY A 55 -17.56 -9.01 -4.26
N VAL A 56 -16.55 -9.68 -3.71
CA VAL A 56 -15.99 -9.40 -2.38
C VAL A 56 -14.46 -9.42 -2.44
N LEU A 57 -13.83 -8.63 -1.59
CA LEU A 57 -12.40 -8.62 -1.35
C LEU A 57 -12.16 -8.62 0.16
N LEU A 58 -11.27 -9.51 0.61
CA LEU A 58 -10.86 -9.63 2.00
C LEU A 58 -9.39 -9.27 2.11
N TYR A 59 -9.06 -8.49 3.13
CA TYR A 59 -7.69 -8.14 3.45
C TYR A 59 -7.49 -8.06 4.97
N ASP A 60 -6.25 -8.31 5.41
CA ASP A 60 -5.85 -8.23 6.82
C ASP A 60 -5.41 -6.81 7.22
N GLU A 61 -5.02 -6.63 8.47
CA GLU A 61 -4.54 -5.37 9.05
C GLU A 61 -3.28 -4.82 8.34
N ASN A 62 -2.50 -5.69 7.69
CA ASN A 62 -1.31 -5.33 6.92
C ASN A 62 -1.62 -5.09 5.43
N PHE A 63 -2.88 -4.91 5.07
CA PHE A 63 -3.35 -4.75 3.69
C PHE A 63 -2.93 -5.88 2.75
N ARG A 64 -2.78 -7.11 3.29
CA ARG A 64 -2.59 -8.29 2.47
C ARG A 64 -3.94 -8.83 2.01
N ILE A 65 -4.11 -8.92 0.70
CA ILE A 65 -5.31 -9.49 0.09
C ILE A 65 -5.32 -11.01 0.35
N ALA A 66 -6.28 -11.46 1.14
CA ALA A 66 -6.50 -12.87 1.44
C ALA A 66 -7.39 -13.54 0.39
N LEU A 67 -8.35 -12.78 -0.14
CA LEU A 67 -9.30 -13.26 -1.16
C LEU A 67 -9.82 -12.10 -2.00
N LEU A 68 -9.96 -12.33 -3.30
CA LEU A 68 -10.75 -11.52 -4.23
C LEU A 68 -11.64 -12.46 -5.04
N MET A 69 -12.94 -12.35 -4.85
CA MET A 69 -13.95 -13.20 -5.52
C MET A 69 -14.97 -12.33 -6.25
N VAL A 70 -15.22 -12.67 -7.51
CA VAL A 70 -16.29 -12.06 -8.34
C VAL A 70 -17.19 -13.19 -8.83
N HIS A 71 -18.50 -13.01 -8.62
CA HIS A 71 -19.50 -13.97 -9.07
C HIS A 71 -19.38 -14.21 -10.59
N PRO A 72 -19.45 -15.45 -11.09
CA PRO A 72 -19.23 -15.79 -12.50
C PRO A 72 -19.99 -14.90 -13.50
N HIS A 73 -21.26 -14.60 -13.23
CA HIS A 73 -22.09 -13.73 -14.09
C HIS A 73 -21.60 -12.28 -14.16
N TYR A 74 -20.78 -11.81 -13.22
CA TYR A 74 -20.26 -10.44 -13.15
C TYR A 74 -18.76 -10.34 -13.48
N ARG A 75 -18.11 -11.46 -13.83
CA ARG A 75 -16.71 -11.46 -14.30
C ARG A 75 -16.58 -10.65 -15.60
N ASN A 76 -15.40 -10.04 -15.81
CA ASN A 76 -15.10 -9.17 -16.96
C ASN A 76 -15.99 -7.93 -17.11
N LYS A 77 -16.75 -7.56 -16.07
CA LYS A 77 -17.64 -6.38 -16.05
C LYS A 77 -17.16 -5.28 -15.08
N GLY A 78 -15.89 -5.34 -14.65
CA GLY A 78 -15.25 -4.30 -13.85
C GLY A 78 -15.32 -4.48 -12.33
N ALA A 79 -16.08 -5.46 -11.78
CA ALA A 79 -16.27 -5.65 -10.35
C ALA A 79 -14.96 -5.85 -9.57
N GLY A 80 -14.06 -6.74 -10.05
CA GLY A 80 -12.75 -6.96 -9.42
C GLY A 80 -11.86 -5.71 -9.45
N THR A 81 -11.91 -4.95 -10.56
CA THR A 81 -11.19 -3.68 -10.66
C THR A 81 -11.72 -2.63 -9.68
N ALA A 82 -13.03 -2.57 -9.49
CA ALA A 82 -13.66 -1.64 -8.56
C ALA A 82 -13.29 -1.98 -7.10
N LEU A 83 -13.30 -3.28 -6.73
CA LEU A 83 -12.87 -3.75 -5.41
C LEU A 83 -11.41 -3.38 -5.13
N LEU A 84 -10.52 -3.66 -6.07
CA LEU A 84 -9.10 -3.37 -5.92
C LEU A 84 -8.86 -1.85 -5.82
N LYS A 85 -9.55 -1.05 -6.62
CA LYS A 85 -9.48 0.41 -6.54
C LYS A 85 -9.93 0.92 -5.18
N GLY A 86 -11.04 0.39 -4.64
CA GLY A 86 -11.51 0.74 -3.31
C GLY A 86 -10.51 0.38 -2.20
N LEU A 87 -9.79 -0.74 -2.33
CA LEU A 87 -8.73 -1.09 -1.39
C LEU A 87 -7.53 -0.13 -1.50
N ILE A 88 -7.10 0.21 -2.73
CA ILE A 88 -6.00 1.17 -2.96
C ILE A 88 -6.36 2.54 -2.37
N GLU A 89 -7.56 3.05 -2.65
CA GLU A 89 -8.03 4.32 -2.09
C GLU A 89 -8.03 4.31 -0.55
N LYS A 90 -8.45 3.19 0.06
CA LYS A 90 -8.41 3.03 1.51
C LYS A 90 -6.98 2.98 2.06
N ALA A 91 -6.08 2.24 1.42
CA ALA A 91 -4.66 2.17 1.78
C ALA A 91 -3.99 3.55 1.71
N GLU A 92 -4.29 4.34 0.66
CA GLU A 92 -3.78 5.71 0.51
C GLU A 92 -4.35 6.65 1.60
N GLN A 93 -5.62 6.50 1.97
CA GLN A 93 -6.23 7.27 3.06
C GLN A 93 -5.63 6.95 4.42
N MET A 94 -5.24 5.69 4.64
CA MET A 94 -4.60 5.23 5.88
C MET A 94 -3.08 5.33 5.85
N HIS A 95 -2.50 5.95 4.82
CA HIS A 95 -1.06 6.14 4.60
C HIS A 95 -0.23 4.86 4.60
N VAL A 96 -0.87 3.76 4.22
CA VAL A 96 -0.19 2.47 4.08
C VAL A 96 0.72 2.49 2.86
N SER A 97 1.95 2.01 3.02
CA SER A 97 2.97 2.05 1.95
C SER A 97 2.74 1.03 0.85
N ARG A 98 2.11 -0.13 1.16
CA ARG A 98 1.97 -1.24 0.20
C ARG A 98 0.73 -2.10 0.45
N ILE A 99 0.26 -2.71 -0.63
CA ILE A 99 -0.74 -3.78 -0.62
C ILE A 99 -0.06 -5.03 -1.17
N SER A 100 -0.17 -6.16 -0.48
CA SER A 100 0.42 -7.42 -0.93
C SER A 100 -0.64 -8.45 -1.32
N VAL A 101 -0.27 -9.36 -2.23
CA VAL A 101 -1.15 -10.45 -2.67
C VAL A 101 -0.35 -11.66 -3.13
N GLN A 102 -0.92 -12.85 -2.99
CA GLN A 102 -0.47 -14.04 -3.71
C GLN A 102 -1.36 -14.27 -4.93
N GLY A 103 -0.83 -14.03 -6.12
CA GLY A 103 -1.51 -14.27 -7.39
C GLY A 103 -1.27 -15.68 -7.89
N TYR A 104 -2.32 -16.34 -8.41
CA TYR A 104 -2.26 -17.68 -8.96
C TYR A 104 -2.70 -17.68 -10.43
N GLY A 105 -1.98 -18.41 -11.28
CA GLY A 105 -2.33 -18.59 -12.68
C GLY A 105 -2.53 -17.25 -13.43
N ASP A 106 -3.68 -17.11 -14.10
CA ASP A 106 -4.01 -15.90 -14.88
C ASP A 106 -4.18 -14.64 -14.04
N LEU A 107 -4.41 -14.77 -12.72
CA LEU A 107 -4.53 -13.63 -11.82
C LEU A 107 -3.21 -12.88 -11.67
N VAL A 108 -2.06 -13.54 -11.83
CA VAL A 108 -0.75 -12.88 -11.83
C VAL A 108 -0.72 -11.77 -12.87
N SER A 109 -1.00 -12.12 -14.14
CA SER A 109 -1.04 -11.12 -15.23
C SER A 109 -2.12 -10.06 -15.05
N TRP A 110 -3.21 -10.40 -14.37
CA TRP A 110 -4.25 -9.42 -14.06
C TRP A 110 -3.78 -8.39 -13.03
N PHE A 111 -3.10 -8.83 -11.97
CA PHE A 111 -2.52 -7.94 -10.95
C PHE A 111 -1.38 -7.08 -11.53
N GLU A 112 -0.50 -7.63 -12.37
CA GLU A 112 0.54 -6.84 -13.07
C GLU A 112 -0.07 -5.68 -13.87
N LYS A 113 -1.15 -5.95 -14.63
CA LYS A 113 -1.90 -4.90 -15.36
C LYS A 113 -2.56 -3.86 -14.44
N LYS A 114 -2.65 -4.12 -13.14
CA LYS A 114 -3.14 -3.20 -12.11
C LYS A 114 -2.02 -2.48 -11.36
N GLY A 115 -0.77 -2.67 -11.76
CA GLY A 115 0.39 -2.00 -11.21
C GLY A 115 1.04 -2.74 -10.03
N PHE A 116 0.74 -4.03 -9.84
CA PHE A 116 1.45 -4.86 -8.90
C PHE A 116 2.77 -5.35 -9.50
N ASP A 117 3.84 -5.22 -8.74
CA ASP A 117 5.15 -5.78 -9.07
C ASP A 117 5.26 -7.21 -8.54
N ILE A 118 5.91 -8.11 -9.28
CA ILE A 118 6.23 -9.46 -8.83
C ILE A 118 7.49 -9.38 -7.97
N LEU A 119 7.39 -9.86 -6.72
CA LEU A 119 8.54 -10.00 -5.81
C LEU A 119 9.21 -11.36 -5.98
N GLU A 120 8.40 -12.41 -6.03
CA GLU A 120 8.85 -13.79 -6.13
C GLU A 120 7.87 -14.58 -6.98
N LYS A 121 8.37 -15.47 -7.82
CA LYS A 121 7.55 -16.36 -8.64
C LYS A 121 8.01 -17.79 -8.45
N THR A 122 7.06 -18.68 -8.19
CA THR A 122 7.32 -20.12 -8.13
C THR A 122 6.85 -20.79 -9.41
N GLU A 123 7.68 -21.72 -9.89
CA GLU A 123 7.33 -22.62 -11.00
C GLU A 123 6.79 -23.93 -10.43
N GLY A 124 5.71 -24.45 -10.98
CA GLY A 124 5.08 -25.69 -10.55
C GLY A 124 3.77 -25.93 -11.29
N ASP A 125 3.04 -26.98 -10.91
CA ASP A 125 1.74 -27.34 -11.53
C ASP A 125 0.71 -26.21 -11.43
N ILE A 126 0.78 -25.42 -10.37
CA ILE A 126 0.01 -24.17 -10.20
C ILE A 126 1.02 -23.07 -9.87
N PRO A 127 1.49 -22.31 -10.87
CA PRO A 127 2.40 -21.20 -10.62
C PRO A 127 1.73 -20.14 -9.76
N PHE A 128 2.44 -19.67 -8.75
CA PHE A 128 1.99 -18.50 -7.97
C PHE A 128 3.09 -17.45 -7.91
N ALA A 129 2.69 -16.21 -7.70
CA ALA A 129 3.59 -15.10 -7.49
C ALA A 129 3.22 -14.33 -6.22
N ALA A 130 4.22 -14.04 -5.40
CA ALA A 130 4.11 -13.01 -4.38
C ALA A 130 4.23 -11.65 -5.06
N MET A 131 3.27 -10.77 -4.84
CA MET A 131 3.17 -9.50 -5.55
C MET A 131 2.85 -8.36 -4.58
N GLU A 132 3.31 -7.15 -4.91
CA GLU A 132 3.00 -5.95 -4.15
C GLU A 132 2.58 -4.78 -5.06
N TYR A 133 1.68 -3.96 -4.54
CA TYR A 133 1.36 -2.65 -5.09
C TYR A 133 1.90 -1.59 -4.14
N LEU A 134 2.75 -0.68 -4.64
CA LEU A 134 3.33 0.39 -3.85
C LEU A 134 2.41 1.62 -3.87
N CYS A 135 1.90 1.97 -2.70
CA CYS A 135 1.04 3.13 -2.46
C CYS A 135 1.85 4.43 -2.41
N GLY A 136 1.15 5.56 -2.30
CA GLY A 136 1.78 6.87 -2.07
C GLY A 136 2.26 7.58 -3.34
N ARG A 137 2.23 6.95 -4.51
CA ARG A 137 2.63 7.59 -5.79
C ARG A 137 1.87 8.89 -6.08
N SER A 138 0.67 9.02 -5.51
CA SER A 138 -0.14 10.24 -5.60
C SER A 138 0.49 11.46 -4.91
N PHE A 139 1.47 11.26 -4.02
CA PHE A 139 2.23 12.35 -3.38
C PHE A 139 3.33 12.92 -4.27
N LEU A 140 3.86 12.16 -5.22
CA LEU A 140 4.94 12.62 -6.09
C LEU A 140 4.60 13.91 -6.81
N GLY A 141 5.50 14.91 -6.74
CA GLY A 141 5.33 16.23 -7.30
C GLY A 141 4.42 17.19 -6.51
N LYS A 142 3.76 16.72 -5.43
CA LYS A 142 2.96 17.59 -4.57
C LYS A 142 3.83 18.39 -3.61
N SER A 143 3.36 19.59 -3.26
CA SER A 143 3.95 20.40 -2.19
C SER A 143 3.38 19.95 -0.84
N VAL A 144 4.26 19.74 0.14
CA VAL A 144 3.90 19.37 1.51
C VAL A 144 4.69 20.23 2.50
N THR A 145 4.12 20.41 3.70
CA THR A 145 4.81 21.03 4.83
C THR A 145 5.18 19.94 5.83
N VAL A 146 6.44 19.90 6.22
CA VAL A 146 7.00 18.97 7.19
C VAL A 146 7.26 19.70 8.50
N ILE A 147 6.76 19.17 9.62
CA ILE A 147 7.15 19.56 10.97
C ILE A 147 8.38 18.76 11.32
N VAL A 148 9.49 19.42 11.59
CA VAL A 148 10.78 18.77 11.81
C VAL A 148 10.93 18.43 13.29
N ASP A 149 11.18 17.16 13.60
CA ASP A 149 11.46 16.66 14.95
C ASP A 149 12.95 16.30 15.14
N ARG A 150 13.64 15.98 14.04
CA ARG A 150 15.08 15.66 14.01
C ARG A 150 15.79 16.56 12.98
N PRO A 151 16.28 17.73 13.39
CA PRO A 151 16.89 18.69 12.48
C PRO A 151 18.25 18.20 11.92
N TYR A 152 18.63 18.70 10.74
CA TYR A 152 19.97 18.54 10.18
C TYR A 152 21.04 18.95 11.20
N GLY A 153 22.11 18.13 11.36
CA GLY A 153 23.21 18.36 12.28
C GLY A 153 22.90 18.06 13.75
N SER A 154 21.66 17.66 14.11
CA SER A 154 21.36 17.16 15.44
C SER A 154 21.91 15.74 15.64
N LEU A 155 22.13 15.34 16.90
CA LEU A 155 22.59 13.98 17.19
C LEU A 155 21.45 12.98 16.98
N ASP A 156 21.73 11.93 16.20
CA ASP A 156 20.81 10.80 16.08
C ASP A 156 20.93 9.89 17.31
N GLN A 157 19.81 9.62 17.97
CA GLN A 157 19.76 8.79 19.17
C GLN A 157 20.15 7.33 18.95
N ARG A 158 20.13 6.87 17.69
CA ARG A 158 20.41 5.47 17.32
C ARG A 158 21.86 5.20 16.96
N SER A 159 22.54 6.18 16.39
CA SER A 159 23.88 6.01 15.79
C SER A 159 24.99 6.81 16.46
N ASP A 160 24.71 7.66 17.46
CA ASP A 160 25.62 8.64 18.03
C ASP A 160 26.29 9.56 16.99
N GLY A 161 25.74 9.61 15.77
CA GLY A 161 26.21 10.45 14.66
C GLY A 161 25.35 11.70 14.47
N GLU A 162 25.82 12.61 13.64
CA GLU A 162 25.05 13.80 13.27
C GLU A 162 24.08 13.51 12.13
N MET A 163 22.84 13.99 12.22
CA MET A 163 21.82 13.85 11.18
C MET A 163 22.27 14.50 9.87
N THR A 164 22.34 13.73 8.80
CA THR A 164 22.74 14.15 7.46
C THR A 164 21.56 14.69 6.61
N CYS A 165 20.34 14.53 7.09
CA CYS A 165 19.14 15.18 6.60
C CYS A 165 18.22 15.52 7.77
N SER A 166 17.32 16.49 7.61
CA SER A 166 16.24 16.69 8.59
C SER A 166 15.16 15.66 8.39
N CYS A 167 14.59 15.17 9.48
CA CYS A 167 13.44 14.26 9.47
C CYS A 167 12.28 14.87 10.27
N GLY A 168 11.08 14.42 9.98
CA GLY A 168 9.86 14.89 10.64
C GLY A 168 8.61 14.29 10.04
N TYR A 169 7.48 14.93 10.25
CA TYR A 169 6.15 14.47 9.85
C TYR A 169 5.47 15.47 8.94
N VAL A 170 4.74 14.98 7.95
CA VAL A 170 3.94 15.83 7.07
C VAL A 170 2.78 16.43 7.86
N GLN A 171 2.70 17.75 7.86
CA GLN A 171 1.57 18.47 8.45
C GLN A 171 0.29 18.16 7.67
N GLN A 172 -0.62 17.45 8.27
CA GLN A 172 -1.92 17.15 7.68
C GLN A 172 -2.93 18.23 8.01
N SER A 173 -3.79 18.57 7.04
CA SER A 173 -4.88 19.53 7.24
C SER A 173 -6.09 18.95 8.00
N VAL A 174 -6.16 17.63 8.11
CA VAL A 174 -7.22 16.90 8.84
C VAL A 174 -6.58 15.67 9.50
N THR A 175 -6.56 15.64 10.83
CA THR A 175 -6.23 14.44 11.59
C THR A 175 -7.40 13.47 11.49
N MET A 176 -7.24 12.38 10.78
CA MET A 176 -8.07 11.18 11.00
C MET A 176 -7.52 10.48 12.25
N GLU A 177 -8.35 10.23 13.25
CA GLU A 177 -7.93 9.66 14.54
C GLU A 177 -7.25 8.29 14.44
N ASP A 178 -7.33 7.62 13.28
CA ASP A 178 -6.82 6.27 13.04
C ASP A 178 -5.72 6.20 11.96
N CYS A 179 -5.08 7.32 11.57
CA CYS A 179 -4.03 7.32 10.56
C CYS A 179 -2.66 7.58 11.17
N ASP A 180 -1.67 6.76 10.80
CA ASP A 180 -0.28 7.01 11.14
C ASP A 180 0.24 8.27 10.44
N ASP A 181 1.11 9.01 11.12
CA ASP A 181 1.77 10.18 10.56
C ASP A 181 2.68 9.76 9.40
N ILE A 182 2.63 10.55 8.32
CA ILE A 182 3.54 10.32 7.19
C ILE A 182 4.91 10.90 7.54
N GLU A 183 5.90 10.04 7.74
CA GLU A 183 7.27 10.49 7.95
C GLU A 183 7.88 11.08 6.68
N ALA A 184 8.76 12.05 6.83
CA ALA A 184 9.47 12.68 5.73
C ALA A 184 10.96 12.85 6.02
N ARG A 185 11.76 12.71 4.95
CA ARG A 185 13.19 13.03 4.90
C ARG A 185 13.34 14.28 4.03
N ILE A 186 13.93 15.33 4.57
CA ILE A 186 14.19 16.59 3.85
C ILE A 186 15.61 16.54 3.31
N VAL A 187 15.74 16.59 1.99
CA VAL A 187 17.03 16.61 1.30
C VAL A 187 17.28 17.96 0.63
N GLY A 188 18.56 18.28 0.38
CA GLY A 188 18.95 19.57 -0.23
C GLY A 188 18.80 20.78 0.70
N VAL A 189 18.69 20.55 2.01
CA VAL A 189 18.62 21.59 3.05
C VAL A 189 19.63 21.25 4.15
N TYR A 190 20.66 22.07 4.28
CA TYR A 190 21.84 21.83 5.13
C TYR A 190 21.87 22.72 6.38
N GLU A 191 20.71 23.16 6.83
CA GLU A 191 20.55 23.98 8.02
C GLU A 191 19.36 23.47 8.86
N PRO A 192 19.43 23.58 10.20
CA PRO A 192 18.34 23.17 11.06
C PRO A 192 17.13 24.08 10.86
N ARG A 193 15.92 23.48 10.82
CA ARG A 193 14.63 24.18 10.69
C ARG A 193 13.60 23.51 11.58
N GLU A 194 12.61 24.25 12.03
CA GLU A 194 11.46 23.72 12.75
C GLU A 194 10.38 23.21 11.79
N THR A 195 10.24 23.87 10.64
CA THR A 195 9.31 23.47 9.58
C THR A 195 9.93 23.67 8.22
N PHE A 196 9.50 22.87 7.26
CA PHE A 196 9.94 22.99 5.87
C PHE A 196 8.79 22.70 4.89
N THR A 197 8.58 23.60 3.95
CA THR A 197 7.64 23.38 2.83
C THR A 197 8.43 23.10 1.55
N GLY A 198 8.20 21.94 0.94
CA GLY A 198 8.91 21.50 -0.25
C GLY A 198 8.07 20.59 -1.15
N THR A 199 8.70 20.10 -2.20
CA THR A 199 8.08 19.18 -3.16
C THR A 199 8.45 17.75 -2.82
N VAL A 200 7.49 16.82 -2.83
CA VAL A 200 7.75 15.39 -2.71
C VAL A 200 8.42 14.90 -3.99
N ILE A 201 9.67 14.50 -3.88
CA ILE A 201 10.50 14.03 -5.01
C ILE A 201 10.70 12.51 -5.02
N GLY A 202 10.32 11.83 -3.93
CA GLY A 202 10.44 10.38 -3.82
C GLY A 202 9.63 9.81 -2.68
N ILE A 203 9.55 8.47 -2.69
CA ILE A 203 8.87 7.66 -1.68
C ILE A 203 9.83 6.56 -1.26
N ILE A 204 9.92 6.31 0.03
CA ILE A 204 10.72 5.25 0.64
C ILE A 204 9.78 4.18 1.16
N TYR A 205 10.13 2.92 0.94
CA TYR A 205 9.43 1.74 1.42
C TYR A 205 10.42 0.89 2.21
N HIS A 206 10.11 0.64 3.48
CA HIS A 206 10.84 -0.29 4.33
C HIS A 206 10.21 -1.67 4.27
N GLN A 207 11.02 -2.73 4.33
CA GLN A 207 10.48 -4.09 4.43
C GLN A 207 9.95 -4.38 5.83
N GLU A 208 10.47 -3.68 6.82
CA GLU A 208 10.23 -3.87 8.24
C GLU A 208 8.93 -3.23 8.74
N ASP A 209 8.42 -2.23 8.03
CA ASP A 209 7.17 -1.55 8.40
C ASP A 209 6.24 -1.34 7.19
N SER A 210 5.02 -0.89 7.47
CA SER A 210 4.00 -0.60 6.45
C SER A 210 3.73 0.90 6.30
N ASN A 211 4.55 1.76 6.94
CA ASN A 211 4.35 3.19 6.94
C ASN A 211 4.84 3.84 5.64
N LEU A 212 4.24 4.95 5.29
CA LEU A 212 4.63 5.75 4.13
C LEU A 212 5.69 6.76 4.54
N HIS A 213 6.83 6.74 3.85
CA HIS A 213 7.92 7.69 4.06
C HIS A 213 8.15 8.49 2.78
N LEU A 214 8.22 9.82 2.88
CA LEU A 214 8.41 10.72 1.76
C LEU A 214 9.81 11.33 1.74
N ILE A 215 10.31 11.60 0.54
CA ILE A 215 11.50 12.43 0.32
C ILE A 215 11.03 13.79 -0.18
N VAL A 216 11.35 14.84 0.58
CA VAL A 216 10.92 16.21 0.31
C VAL A 216 12.14 17.08 0.05
N ALA A 217 12.10 17.89 -1.02
CA ALA A 217 13.19 18.77 -1.40
C ALA A 217 12.69 20.19 -1.74
N PRO A 218 13.58 21.18 -1.79
CA PRO A 218 13.24 22.49 -2.35
C PRO A 218 12.66 22.36 -3.76
N PRO A 219 11.65 23.16 -4.16
CA PRO A 219 11.00 23.04 -5.48
C PRO A 219 11.94 23.16 -6.68
N THR A 220 13.08 23.84 -6.51
CA THR A 220 14.10 24.08 -7.53
C THR A 220 15.24 23.05 -7.48
N TRP A 221 15.18 22.07 -6.58
CA TRP A 221 16.27 21.11 -6.42
C TRP A 221 16.26 20.08 -7.56
N THR A 222 17.43 19.85 -8.15
CA THR A 222 17.58 18.85 -9.21
C THR A 222 17.71 17.47 -8.57
N ILE A 223 16.86 16.53 -8.97
CA ILE A 223 16.87 15.16 -8.45
C ILE A 223 18.18 14.48 -8.82
N ASN A 224 18.96 14.11 -7.81
CA ASN A 224 20.20 13.33 -7.93
C ASN A 224 20.11 12.15 -6.96
N LYS A 225 19.98 10.94 -7.49
CA LYS A 225 19.78 9.72 -6.72
C LYS A 225 20.96 9.42 -5.76
N GLU A 226 22.19 9.64 -6.21
CA GLU A 226 23.39 9.41 -5.39
C GLU A 226 23.46 10.38 -4.21
N GLU A 227 23.11 11.63 -4.45
CA GLU A 227 23.06 12.66 -3.41
C GLU A 227 21.95 12.38 -2.41
N ILE A 228 20.77 11.96 -2.87
CA ILE A 228 19.67 11.53 -1.99
C ILE A 228 20.14 10.39 -1.08
N ILE A 229 20.68 9.32 -1.67
CA ILE A 229 21.17 8.15 -0.93
C ILE A 229 22.21 8.55 0.11
N THR A 230 23.11 9.47 -0.24
CA THR A 230 24.13 9.97 0.70
C THR A 230 23.51 10.73 1.86
N GLN A 231 22.52 11.58 1.61
CA GLN A 231 21.87 12.38 2.65
C GLN A 231 20.99 11.56 3.58
N ILE A 232 20.20 10.62 3.04
CA ILE A 232 19.32 9.80 3.86
C ILE A 232 20.00 8.56 4.43
N GLY A 233 21.17 8.18 3.92
CA GLY A 233 21.83 6.90 4.21
C GLY A 233 22.06 6.62 5.68
N MET A 234 22.33 7.64 6.48
CA MET A 234 22.48 7.48 7.93
C MET A 234 21.18 7.01 8.62
N VAL A 235 20.03 7.51 8.18
CA VAL A 235 18.72 7.13 8.71
C VAL A 235 18.29 5.78 8.18
N GLU A 236 18.54 5.54 6.89
CA GLU A 236 18.06 4.37 6.17
C GLU A 236 18.95 3.12 6.32
N GLN A 237 20.16 3.25 6.91
CA GLN A 237 21.11 2.11 7.08
C GLN A 237 20.57 0.96 7.94
N TYR A 238 19.52 1.21 8.71
CA TYR A 238 18.89 0.22 9.58
C TYR A 238 17.73 -0.55 8.94
N TYR A 239 17.39 -0.22 7.68
CA TYR A 239 16.21 -0.75 6.99
C TYR A 239 16.58 -1.35 5.62
N HIS A 240 15.82 -2.35 5.21
CA HIS A 240 15.85 -2.80 3.81
C HIS A 240 14.93 -1.89 2.98
N THR A 241 15.56 -0.88 2.38
CA THR A 241 14.87 0.23 1.75
C THR A 241 14.72 0.05 0.24
N ARG A 242 13.52 0.24 -0.27
CA ARG A 242 13.24 0.46 -1.70
C ARG A 242 12.78 1.91 -1.88
N MET A 243 13.24 2.57 -2.93
CA MET A 243 12.93 3.97 -3.22
C MET A 243 12.39 4.13 -4.63
N ILE A 244 11.36 4.96 -4.78
CA ILE A 244 10.85 5.42 -6.08
C ILE A 244 11.01 6.92 -6.14
N LEU A 245 11.64 7.43 -7.18
CA LEU A 245 11.83 8.87 -7.41
C LEU A 245 10.85 9.39 -8.47
N CYS A 246 10.60 10.69 -8.40
CA CYS A 246 9.79 11.39 -9.38
C CYS A 246 10.46 11.30 -10.75
N GLY A 247 9.75 10.76 -11.76
CA GLY A 247 10.26 10.57 -13.12
C GLY A 247 10.80 9.16 -13.44
N GLU A 248 10.80 8.25 -12.43
CA GLU A 248 11.05 6.81 -12.64
C GLU A 248 9.78 6.03 -13.03
#